data_4a4818d1c6f1a7e59288942555b065f3
#
_entry.id   4a4818d1c6f1a7e59288942555b065f3
#
_cell.length_a   1.000
_cell.length_b   1.000
_cell.length_c   1.000
_cell.angle_alpha   90.00
_cell.angle_beta   90.00
_cell.angle_gamma   90.00
#
_symmetry.space_group_name_H-M   'P 1'
#
loop_
_entity.id
_entity.type
_entity.pdbx_description
1 polymer ?
#
loop_
_entity_poly.entity_id
_entity_poly.type
_entity_poly.pdbx_seq_one_letter_code
_entity_poly.pdbx_strand_id
1 'polypeptide(L)'
;ELSGDPYFGLTMGERVRPHYLSVVAYTMMNCRNFAEALEQVQKYQRLVSEGGRIEMRLEADTAAIVYIPYEADVSFSRHQIEAVLLVILGFARWLIDEDLQPIEIRFSHPKPALTQKHDEVFRAPIRFNAQEHAIVLERRWLHAELPESDPSMLQVHVAQADQRLHAMDKVSIKERVKMVLESSGHFQWDRDHMARR
;
A
#
# COMPACT_ATOMS: atom_id res chain seq x y z
N GLU A 1 -14.83 11.68 -12.42
CA GLU A 1 -16.05 12.28 -13.04
C GLU A 1 -16.26 11.85 -14.49
N LEU A 2 -15.20 11.44 -15.22
CA LEU A 2 -15.31 11.01 -16.63
C LEU A 2 -16.05 9.67 -16.82
N SER A 3 -16.05 8.78 -15.82
CA SER A 3 -16.72 7.48 -15.91
C SER A 3 -18.23 7.51 -15.66
N GLY A 4 -18.72 8.53 -14.97
CA GLY A 4 -20.12 8.61 -14.52
C GLY A 4 -20.51 7.58 -13.45
N ASP A 5 -19.59 6.68 -13.04
CA ASP A 5 -19.83 5.66 -12.02
C ASP A 5 -19.52 6.22 -10.63
N PRO A 6 -20.52 6.38 -9.73
CA PRO A 6 -20.30 6.87 -8.37
C PRO A 6 -19.45 5.94 -7.50
N TYR A 7 -19.27 4.68 -7.90
CA TYR A 7 -18.51 3.65 -7.23
C TYR A 7 -17.24 3.23 -7.97
N PHE A 8 -16.76 4.05 -8.91
CA PHE A 8 -15.64 3.71 -9.78
C PHE A 8 -14.42 3.15 -9.01
N GLY A 9 -14.06 3.79 -7.90
CA GLY A 9 -12.93 3.33 -7.06
C GLY A 9 -13.14 1.92 -6.50
N LEU A 10 -14.32 1.65 -5.97
CA LEU A 10 -14.67 0.34 -5.43
C LEU A 10 -14.69 -0.73 -6.53
N THR A 11 -15.30 -0.40 -7.67
CA THR A 11 -15.35 -1.30 -8.83
C THR A 11 -13.94 -1.65 -9.34
N MET A 12 -13.01 -0.70 -9.32
CA MET A 12 -11.61 -0.94 -9.66
C MET A 12 -10.91 -1.78 -8.61
N GLY A 13 -11.10 -1.46 -7.31
CA GLY A 13 -10.50 -2.21 -6.20
C GLY A 13 -10.89 -3.69 -6.19
N GLU A 14 -12.14 -4.02 -6.47
CA GLU A 14 -12.61 -5.41 -6.57
C GLU A 14 -11.93 -6.23 -7.70
N ARG A 15 -11.41 -5.57 -8.72
CA ARG A 15 -10.77 -6.23 -9.87
C ARG A 15 -9.29 -6.51 -9.66
N VAL A 16 -8.66 -5.86 -8.68
CA VAL A 16 -7.24 -6.07 -8.41
C VAL A 16 -7.02 -7.47 -7.86
N ARG A 17 -6.06 -8.18 -8.42
CA ARG A 17 -5.68 -9.54 -8.02
C ARG A 17 -4.28 -9.55 -7.43
N PRO A 18 -3.97 -10.50 -6.51
CA PRO A 18 -2.68 -10.58 -5.84
C PRO A 18 -1.47 -10.57 -6.78
N HIS A 19 -1.55 -11.23 -7.92
CA HIS A 19 -0.44 -11.28 -8.87
C HIS A 19 -0.03 -9.92 -9.47
N TYR A 20 -0.91 -8.89 -9.38
CA TYR A 20 -0.54 -7.53 -9.79
C TYR A 20 0.50 -6.89 -8.87
N LEU A 21 0.65 -7.35 -7.64
CA LEU A 21 1.68 -6.89 -6.70
C LEU A 21 3.04 -7.56 -6.94
N SER A 22 3.15 -8.42 -7.96
CA SER A 22 4.42 -9.04 -8.40
C SER A 22 5.17 -9.72 -7.24
N VAL A 23 6.48 -9.48 -7.12
CA VAL A 23 7.33 -10.10 -6.09
C VAL A 23 6.85 -9.82 -4.66
N VAL A 24 6.22 -8.67 -4.41
CA VAL A 24 5.72 -8.30 -3.08
C VAL A 24 4.60 -9.24 -2.64
N ALA A 25 3.69 -9.64 -3.54
CA ALA A 25 2.67 -10.63 -3.23
C ALA A 25 3.29 -11.96 -2.78
N TYR A 26 4.30 -12.44 -3.52
CA TYR A 26 4.97 -13.70 -3.19
C TYR A 26 5.74 -13.64 -1.87
N THR A 27 6.38 -12.48 -1.54
CA THR A 27 6.97 -12.30 -0.20
C THR A 27 5.93 -12.42 0.90
N MET A 28 4.78 -11.76 0.73
CA MET A 28 3.71 -11.79 1.74
C MET A 28 3.12 -13.18 1.92
N MET A 29 2.84 -13.92 0.82
CA MET A 29 2.28 -15.27 0.86
C MET A 29 3.12 -16.25 1.67
N ASN A 30 4.44 -16.14 1.59
CA ASN A 30 5.37 -17.08 2.21
C ASN A 30 5.73 -16.71 3.66
N CYS A 31 5.17 -15.63 4.23
CA CYS A 31 5.34 -15.25 5.63
C CYS A 31 4.60 -16.23 6.55
N ARG A 32 5.04 -16.31 7.80
CA ARG A 32 4.44 -17.21 8.80
C ARG A 32 3.07 -16.75 9.25
N ASN A 33 2.87 -15.44 9.37
CA ASN A 33 1.64 -14.85 9.86
C ASN A 33 1.40 -13.48 9.21
N PHE A 34 0.22 -12.93 9.45
CA PHE A 34 -0.19 -11.69 8.83
C PHE A 34 0.64 -10.47 9.29
N ALA A 35 1.15 -10.44 10.53
CA ALA A 35 2.04 -9.37 10.99
C ALA A 35 3.33 -9.32 10.17
N GLU A 36 3.98 -10.48 9.96
CA GLU A 36 5.18 -10.57 9.13
C GLU A 36 4.89 -10.15 7.67
N ALA A 37 3.73 -10.52 7.12
CA ALA A 37 3.32 -10.08 5.78
C ALA A 37 3.14 -8.55 5.69
N LEU A 38 2.58 -7.91 6.73
CA LEU A 38 2.47 -6.45 6.81
C LEU A 38 3.85 -5.76 6.89
N GLU A 39 4.80 -6.34 7.60
CA GLU A 39 6.20 -5.85 7.62
C GLU A 39 6.84 -5.92 6.23
N GLN A 40 6.62 -7.03 5.49
CA GLN A 40 7.13 -7.15 4.13
C GLN A 40 6.51 -6.11 3.19
N VAL A 41 5.20 -5.89 3.24
CA VAL A 41 4.58 -4.87 2.40
C VAL A 41 5.07 -3.46 2.74
N GLN A 42 5.25 -3.14 4.02
CA GLN A 42 5.82 -1.86 4.44
C GLN A 42 7.23 -1.65 3.91
N LYS A 43 8.07 -2.68 3.96
CA LYS A 43 9.45 -2.65 3.43
C LYS A 43 9.47 -2.43 1.90
N TYR A 44 8.59 -3.11 1.17
CA TYR A 44 8.62 -3.17 -0.29
C TYR A 44 7.52 -2.37 -0.99
N GLN A 45 6.75 -1.56 -0.26
CA GLN A 45 5.60 -0.83 -0.81
C GLN A 45 5.95 0.05 -2.02
N ARG A 46 7.18 0.60 -2.11
CA ARG A 46 7.65 1.37 -3.27
C ARG A 46 7.70 0.56 -4.55
N LEU A 47 7.86 -0.78 -4.47
CA LEU A 47 7.78 -1.66 -5.63
C LEU A 47 6.34 -1.83 -6.14
N VAL A 48 5.34 -1.48 -5.32
CA VAL A 48 3.91 -1.55 -5.68
C VAL A 48 3.42 -0.20 -6.17
N SER A 49 3.70 0.86 -5.43
CA SER A 49 3.24 2.20 -5.75
C SER A 49 4.09 3.27 -5.06
N GLU A 50 4.30 4.37 -5.75
CA GLU A 50 4.88 5.60 -5.19
C GLU A 50 3.81 6.63 -4.83
N GLY A 51 2.51 6.27 -4.86
CA GLY A 51 1.39 7.18 -4.56
C GLY A 51 1.08 7.37 -3.09
N GLY A 52 1.67 6.57 -2.20
CA GLY A 52 1.44 6.65 -0.76
C GLY A 52 2.16 5.53 -0.02
N ARG A 53 2.00 5.51 1.30
CA ARG A 53 2.58 4.47 2.15
C ARG A 53 1.55 3.85 3.09
N ILE A 54 1.83 2.62 3.49
CA ILE A 54 1.06 1.87 4.48
C ILE A 54 1.84 1.87 5.79
N GLU A 55 1.15 2.20 6.89
CA GLU A 55 1.67 2.08 8.26
C GLU A 55 0.76 1.17 9.07
N MET A 56 1.35 0.34 9.93
CA MET A 56 0.63 -0.42 10.95
C MET A 56 0.73 0.31 12.28
N ARG A 57 -0.41 0.58 12.92
CA ARG A 57 -0.48 1.16 14.27
C ARG A 57 -1.16 0.18 15.20
N LEU A 58 -0.52 -0.10 16.33
CA LEU A 58 -1.01 -1.02 17.34
C LEU A 58 -1.65 -0.24 18.49
N GLU A 59 -2.83 -0.65 18.88
CA GLU A 59 -3.52 -0.27 20.11
C GLU A 59 -3.68 -1.50 21.00
N ALA A 60 -4.31 -1.36 22.18
CA ALA A 60 -4.41 -2.47 23.14
C ALA A 60 -4.98 -3.75 22.51
N ASP A 61 -6.18 -3.68 21.94
CA ASP A 61 -6.91 -4.82 21.40
C ASP A 61 -7.10 -4.74 19.87
N THR A 62 -6.62 -3.68 19.24
CA THR A 62 -6.81 -3.42 17.79
C THR A 62 -5.50 -3.16 17.09
N ALA A 63 -5.52 -3.31 15.77
CA ALA A 63 -4.49 -2.89 14.86
C ALA A 63 -5.12 -2.08 13.72
N ALA A 64 -4.55 -0.93 13.41
CA ALA A 64 -4.98 -0.10 12.28
C ALA A 64 -3.96 -0.19 11.16
N ILE A 65 -4.39 -0.58 9.98
CA ILE A 65 -3.62 -0.47 8.74
C ILE A 65 -3.98 0.88 8.14
N VAL A 66 -3.06 1.84 8.24
CA VAL A 66 -3.27 3.23 7.84
C VAL A 66 -2.64 3.44 6.46
N TYR A 67 -3.40 3.98 5.52
CA TYR A 67 -2.89 4.44 4.24
C TYR A 67 -2.67 5.94 4.25
N ILE A 68 -1.46 6.37 3.97
CA ILE A 68 -1.05 7.77 3.92
C ILE A 68 -0.65 8.10 2.48
N PRO A 69 -1.52 8.80 1.72
CA PRO A 69 -1.16 9.27 0.39
C PRO A 69 -0.01 10.28 0.48
N TYR A 70 0.92 10.25 -0.48
CA TYR A 70 1.93 11.30 -0.57
C TYR A 70 1.26 12.58 -1.07
N GLU A 71 1.56 13.69 -0.40
CA GLU A 71 1.15 15.01 -0.87
C GLU A 71 1.85 15.29 -2.19
N ALA A 72 1.06 15.35 -3.26
CA ALA A 72 1.48 15.82 -4.56
C ALA A 72 0.66 17.07 -4.90
N ASP A 73 1.07 17.82 -5.91
CA ASP A 73 0.32 18.97 -6.43
C ASP A 73 -1.13 18.67 -6.86
N VAL A 74 -1.45 17.39 -6.98
CA VAL A 74 -2.79 16.87 -7.29
C VAL A 74 -3.34 16.10 -6.09
N SER A 75 -4.46 16.56 -5.53
CA SER A 75 -5.12 15.85 -4.45
C SER A 75 -5.65 14.50 -4.94
N PHE A 76 -5.44 13.46 -4.14
CA PHE A 76 -6.00 12.13 -4.42
C PHE A 76 -7.53 12.18 -4.44
N SER A 77 -8.11 11.60 -5.48
CA SER A 77 -9.57 11.48 -5.54
C SER A 77 -10.05 10.46 -4.49
N ARG A 78 -11.26 10.64 -3.96
CA ARG A 78 -11.87 9.65 -3.06
C ARG A 78 -11.89 8.24 -3.65
N HIS A 79 -12.11 8.13 -4.96
CA HIS A 79 -12.13 6.85 -5.67
C HIS A 79 -10.80 6.10 -5.60
N GLN A 80 -9.70 6.82 -5.64
CA GLN A 80 -8.37 6.22 -5.50
C GLN A 80 -8.14 5.68 -4.09
N ILE A 81 -8.54 6.44 -3.07
CA ILE A 81 -8.44 6.01 -1.67
C ILE A 81 -9.34 4.80 -1.39
N GLU A 82 -10.60 4.87 -1.84
CA GLU A 82 -11.56 3.77 -1.72
C GLU A 82 -11.03 2.48 -2.37
N ALA A 83 -10.46 2.61 -3.58
CA ALA A 83 -9.83 1.48 -4.27
C ALA A 83 -8.66 0.89 -3.48
N VAL A 84 -7.74 1.73 -2.97
CA VAL A 84 -6.56 1.27 -2.21
C VAL A 84 -6.96 0.52 -0.95
N LEU A 85 -7.87 1.06 -0.13
CA LEU A 85 -8.31 0.37 1.09
C LEU A 85 -9.02 -0.95 0.77
N LEU A 86 -9.83 -0.98 -0.30
CA LEU A 86 -10.48 -2.22 -0.70
C LEU A 86 -9.48 -3.27 -1.20
N VAL A 87 -8.44 -2.87 -1.93
CA VAL A 87 -7.34 -3.76 -2.35
C VAL A 87 -6.60 -4.31 -1.14
N ILE A 88 -6.24 -3.47 -0.16
CA ILE A 88 -5.56 -3.90 1.06
C ILE A 88 -6.42 -4.93 1.82
N LEU A 89 -7.70 -4.65 2.01
CA LEU A 89 -8.62 -5.56 2.70
C LEU A 89 -8.82 -6.87 1.94
N GLY A 90 -9.04 -6.79 0.63
CA GLY A 90 -9.19 -7.97 -0.22
C GLY A 90 -7.94 -8.86 -0.21
N PHE A 91 -6.76 -8.23 -0.17
CA PHE A 91 -5.49 -8.95 -0.07
C PHE A 91 -5.31 -9.62 1.29
N ALA A 92 -5.67 -8.93 2.39
CA ALA A 92 -5.65 -9.51 3.74
C ALA A 92 -6.56 -10.75 3.85
N ARG A 93 -7.80 -10.66 3.36
CA ARG A 93 -8.74 -11.79 3.31
C ARG A 93 -8.20 -12.97 2.51
N TRP A 94 -7.58 -12.68 1.36
CA TRP A 94 -6.98 -13.71 0.52
C TRP A 94 -5.75 -14.36 1.16
N LEU A 95 -4.89 -13.60 1.82
CA LEU A 95 -3.69 -14.13 2.48
C LEU A 95 -4.01 -15.05 3.66
N ILE A 96 -5.00 -14.66 4.46
CA ILE A 96 -5.37 -15.39 5.69
C ILE A 96 -6.27 -16.60 5.35
N ASP A 97 -6.92 -16.58 4.19
CA ASP A 97 -7.92 -17.58 3.75
C ASP A 97 -9.08 -17.76 4.77
N GLU A 98 -9.42 -16.69 5.49
CA GLU A 98 -10.52 -16.63 6.44
C GLU A 98 -11.41 -15.41 6.17
N ASP A 99 -12.63 -15.43 6.71
CA ASP A 99 -13.56 -14.30 6.60
C ASP A 99 -13.20 -13.17 7.57
N LEU A 100 -12.05 -12.53 7.31
CA LEU A 100 -11.58 -11.39 8.05
C LEU A 100 -12.58 -10.24 7.95
N GLN A 101 -13.12 -9.84 9.09
CA GLN A 101 -14.05 -8.73 9.21
C GLN A 101 -13.38 -7.57 9.94
N PRO A 102 -13.28 -6.38 9.32
CA PRO A 102 -12.80 -5.18 10.00
C PRO A 102 -13.78 -4.76 11.13
N ILE A 103 -13.23 -4.17 12.18
CA ILE A 103 -14.01 -3.48 13.20
C ILE A 103 -14.60 -2.19 12.62
N GLU A 104 -13.81 -1.46 11.86
CA GLU A 104 -14.16 -0.18 11.26
C GLU A 104 -13.29 0.12 10.03
N ILE A 105 -13.89 0.78 9.05
CA ILE A 105 -13.17 1.42 7.94
C ILE A 105 -13.23 2.93 8.14
N ARG A 106 -12.11 3.62 8.02
CA ARG A 106 -12.01 5.08 8.18
C ARG A 106 -11.63 5.74 6.86
N PHE A 107 -12.38 6.75 6.48
CA PHE A 107 -12.06 7.63 5.35
C PHE A 107 -12.00 9.07 5.81
N SER A 108 -10.95 9.82 5.47
CA SER A 108 -10.88 11.25 5.79
C SER A 108 -11.75 12.10 4.88
N HIS A 109 -12.13 11.61 3.70
CA HIS A 109 -13.02 12.34 2.81
C HIS A 109 -14.48 12.36 3.32
N PRO A 110 -15.29 13.33 2.86
CA PRO A 110 -16.71 13.40 3.20
C PRO A 110 -17.49 12.18 2.72
N LYS A 111 -18.60 11.89 3.41
CA LYS A 111 -19.52 10.82 3.05
C LYS A 111 -20.08 11.06 1.64
N PRO A 112 -19.93 10.11 0.71
CA PRO A 112 -20.55 10.19 -0.61
C PRO A 112 -22.09 10.15 -0.51
N ALA A 113 -22.76 10.67 -1.53
CA ALA A 113 -24.24 10.63 -1.59
C ALA A 113 -24.79 9.18 -1.62
N LEU A 114 -24.04 8.26 -2.22
CA LEU A 114 -24.38 6.84 -2.32
C LEU A 114 -23.28 6.01 -1.62
N THR A 115 -23.69 5.15 -0.67
CA THR A 115 -22.73 4.31 0.11
C THR A 115 -23.09 2.83 0.09
N GLN A 116 -24.16 2.42 -0.55
CA GLN A 116 -24.60 1.03 -0.53
C GLN A 116 -23.50 0.05 -0.93
N LYS A 117 -22.76 0.32 -1.99
CA LYS A 117 -21.64 -0.55 -2.42
C LYS A 117 -20.49 -0.57 -1.40
N HIS A 118 -20.26 0.51 -0.66
CA HIS A 118 -19.26 0.53 0.41
C HIS A 118 -19.60 -0.51 1.49
N ASP A 119 -20.87 -0.54 1.93
CA ASP A 119 -21.33 -1.50 2.94
C ASP A 119 -21.19 -2.95 2.44
N GLU A 120 -21.52 -3.20 1.17
CA GLU A 120 -21.41 -4.52 0.53
C GLU A 120 -19.97 -5.04 0.46
N VAL A 121 -19.00 -4.21 0.07
CA VAL A 121 -17.62 -4.66 -0.19
C VAL A 121 -16.76 -4.67 1.07
N PHE A 122 -16.90 -3.67 1.95
CA PHE A 122 -16.12 -3.62 3.19
C PHE A 122 -16.68 -4.53 4.26
N ARG A 123 -17.99 -4.71 4.32
CA ARG A 123 -18.71 -5.54 5.33
C ARG A 123 -18.34 -5.17 6.76
N ALA A 124 -18.23 -3.87 7.04
CA ALA A 124 -17.84 -3.30 8.31
C ALA A 124 -18.42 -1.90 8.46
N PRO A 125 -18.60 -1.37 9.67
CA PRO A 125 -18.94 0.02 9.90
C PRO A 125 -17.95 0.97 9.22
N ILE A 126 -18.48 2.02 8.57
CA ILE A 126 -17.65 2.99 7.84
C ILE A 126 -17.79 4.36 8.47
N ARG A 127 -16.67 4.97 8.84
CA ARG A 127 -16.59 6.34 9.34
C ARG A 127 -15.96 7.26 8.29
N PHE A 128 -16.76 8.15 7.73
CA PHE A 128 -16.32 9.25 6.91
C PHE A 128 -15.95 10.48 7.73
N ASN A 129 -15.24 11.44 7.15
CA ASN A 129 -14.66 12.61 7.84
C ASN A 129 -13.77 12.21 9.03
N ALA A 130 -13.12 11.07 8.97
CA ALA A 130 -12.14 10.62 9.95
C ALA A 130 -10.82 11.43 9.81
N GLN A 131 -9.91 11.28 10.76
CA GLN A 131 -8.60 11.94 10.70
C GLN A 131 -7.62 11.26 9.73
N GLU A 132 -7.92 10.01 9.34
CA GLU A 132 -7.03 9.18 8.54
C GLU A 132 -7.82 8.21 7.66
N HIS A 133 -7.13 7.59 6.71
CA HIS A 133 -7.65 6.47 5.94
C HIS A 133 -7.13 5.18 6.56
N ALA A 134 -8.02 4.35 7.11
CA ALA A 134 -7.58 3.16 7.84
C ALA A 134 -8.56 1.99 7.74
N ILE A 135 -8.00 0.78 7.87
CA ILE A 135 -8.72 -0.45 8.16
C ILE A 135 -8.38 -0.83 9.60
N VAL A 136 -9.38 -0.87 10.47
CA VAL A 136 -9.20 -1.25 11.88
C VAL A 136 -9.61 -2.70 12.05
N LEU A 137 -8.70 -3.51 12.60
CA LEU A 137 -8.87 -4.94 12.80
C LEU A 137 -8.73 -5.30 14.28
N GLU A 138 -9.32 -6.42 14.71
CA GLU A 138 -8.94 -7.04 15.97
C GLU A 138 -7.45 -7.44 15.89
N ARG A 139 -6.71 -7.17 16.96
CA ARG A 139 -5.26 -7.46 17.02
C ARG A 139 -4.93 -8.94 16.81
N ARG A 140 -5.84 -9.84 17.14
CA ARG A 140 -5.66 -11.28 16.92
C ARG A 140 -5.34 -11.63 15.47
N TRP A 141 -5.87 -10.89 14.50
CA TRP A 141 -5.64 -11.14 13.08
C TRP A 141 -4.17 -11.03 12.69
N LEU A 142 -3.37 -10.25 13.41
CA LEU A 142 -1.93 -10.15 13.18
C LEU A 142 -1.20 -11.49 13.40
N HIS A 143 -1.75 -12.36 14.24
CA HIS A 143 -1.20 -13.67 14.56
C HIS A 143 -1.80 -14.80 13.71
N ALA A 144 -2.72 -14.49 12.79
CA ALA A 144 -3.28 -15.48 11.88
C ALA A 144 -2.16 -16.09 11.05
N GLU A 145 -2.04 -17.43 11.10
CA GLU A 145 -1.09 -18.18 10.30
C GLU A 145 -1.48 -18.13 8.83
N LEU A 146 -0.50 -18.03 7.94
CA LEU A 146 -0.77 -17.98 6.51
C LEU A 146 -0.65 -19.38 5.90
N PRO A 147 -1.66 -19.85 5.14
CA PRO A 147 -1.70 -21.22 4.62
C PRO A 147 -0.52 -21.57 3.70
N GLU A 148 -0.03 -20.59 2.93
CA GLU A 148 1.04 -20.74 1.96
C GLU A 148 2.44 -20.45 2.53
N SER A 149 2.58 -20.44 3.88
CA SER A 149 3.84 -20.14 4.56
C SER A 149 4.96 -21.08 4.17
N ASP A 150 6.03 -20.57 3.58
CA ASP A 150 7.26 -21.29 3.26
C ASP A 150 8.50 -20.39 3.51
N PRO A 151 9.22 -20.59 4.62
CA PRO A 151 10.39 -19.79 4.95
C PRO A 151 11.51 -19.85 3.90
N SER A 152 11.63 -20.95 3.14
CA SER A 152 12.65 -21.11 2.11
C SER A 152 12.31 -20.25 0.89
N MET A 153 11.05 -20.28 0.46
CA MET A 153 10.56 -19.43 -0.62
C MET A 153 10.52 -17.96 -0.22
N LEU A 154 10.22 -17.64 1.04
CA LEU A 154 10.31 -16.28 1.55
C LEU A 154 11.70 -15.67 1.32
N GLN A 155 12.76 -16.42 1.66
CA GLN A 155 14.14 -15.95 1.44
C GLN A 155 14.44 -15.64 -0.04
N VAL A 156 13.97 -16.49 -0.95
CA VAL A 156 14.14 -16.31 -2.40
C VAL A 156 13.43 -15.03 -2.87
N HIS A 157 12.19 -14.84 -2.46
CA HIS A 157 11.39 -13.68 -2.87
C HIS A 157 11.88 -12.39 -2.23
N VAL A 158 12.35 -12.42 -0.97
CA VAL A 158 13.00 -11.28 -0.30
C VAL A 158 14.24 -10.86 -1.04
N ALA A 159 15.12 -11.80 -1.41
CA ALA A 159 16.34 -11.49 -2.18
C ALA A 159 16.00 -10.82 -3.54
N GLN A 160 14.97 -11.30 -4.22
CA GLN A 160 14.50 -10.72 -5.48
C GLN A 160 13.89 -9.33 -5.28
N ALA A 161 13.10 -9.12 -4.21
CA ALA A 161 12.52 -7.83 -3.88
C ALA A 161 13.59 -6.80 -3.52
N ASP A 162 14.60 -7.18 -2.71
CA ASP A 162 15.76 -6.34 -2.38
C ASP A 162 16.53 -5.93 -3.65
N GLN A 163 16.77 -6.87 -4.56
CA GLN A 163 17.42 -6.55 -5.84
C GLN A 163 16.64 -5.51 -6.67
N ARG A 164 15.30 -5.66 -6.74
CA ARG A 164 14.45 -4.71 -7.46
C ARG A 164 14.44 -3.34 -6.79
N LEU A 165 14.35 -3.29 -5.48
CA LEU A 165 14.38 -2.03 -4.71
C LEU A 165 15.70 -1.29 -4.91
N HIS A 166 16.84 -1.99 -4.82
CA HIS A 166 18.15 -1.41 -5.12
C HIS A 166 18.28 -0.91 -6.57
N ALA A 167 17.64 -1.61 -7.53
CA ALA A 167 17.64 -1.15 -8.92
C ALA A 167 16.86 0.16 -9.09
N MET A 168 15.70 0.29 -8.42
CA MET A 168 14.91 1.54 -8.40
C MET A 168 15.73 2.69 -7.81
N ASP A 169 16.40 2.48 -6.68
CA ASP A 169 17.22 3.51 -6.03
C ASP A 169 18.35 4.01 -6.93
N LYS A 170 19.00 3.11 -7.68
CA LYS A 170 20.05 3.48 -8.66
C LYS A 170 19.51 4.32 -9.80
N VAL A 171 18.32 4.01 -10.31
CA VAL A 171 17.66 4.81 -11.37
C VAL A 171 17.30 6.19 -10.83
N SER A 172 16.70 6.28 -9.65
CA SER A 172 16.35 7.54 -9.00
C SER A 172 17.57 8.44 -8.75
N ILE A 173 18.69 7.89 -8.30
CA ILE A 173 19.96 8.65 -8.14
C ILE A 173 20.46 9.15 -9.50
N LYS A 174 20.45 8.32 -10.53
CA LYS A 174 20.86 8.69 -11.87
C LYS A 174 20.01 9.84 -12.45
N GLU A 175 18.71 9.78 -12.26
CA GLU A 175 17.77 10.84 -12.69
C GLU A 175 18.00 12.15 -11.94
N ARG A 176 18.20 12.09 -10.63
CA ARG A 176 18.54 13.27 -9.83
C ARG A 176 19.84 13.91 -10.25
N VAL A 177 20.89 13.11 -10.49
CA VAL A 177 22.17 13.60 -11.01
C VAL A 177 21.98 14.23 -12.38
N LYS A 178 21.18 13.61 -13.26
CA LYS A 178 20.87 14.16 -14.58
C LYS A 178 20.17 15.53 -14.48
N MET A 179 19.14 15.65 -13.63
CA MET A 179 18.43 16.92 -13.41
C MET A 179 19.37 18.01 -12.88
N VAL A 180 20.26 17.69 -11.95
CA VAL A 180 21.26 18.64 -11.41
C VAL A 180 22.20 19.10 -12.51
N LEU A 181 22.67 18.20 -13.37
CA LEU A 181 23.55 18.51 -14.50
C LEU A 181 22.85 19.39 -15.56
N GLU A 182 21.60 19.08 -15.89
CA GLU A 182 20.79 19.85 -16.85
C GLU A 182 20.46 21.27 -16.32
N SER A 183 20.17 21.40 -15.03
CA SER A 183 19.85 22.68 -14.42
C SER A 183 21.06 23.60 -14.22
N SER A 184 22.26 23.04 -14.13
CA SER A 184 23.48 23.80 -13.82
C SER A 184 24.14 24.48 -15.03
N GLY A 185 23.80 24.07 -16.25
CA GLY A 185 24.31 24.67 -17.50
C GLY A 185 25.83 24.63 -17.69
N HIS A 186 26.58 24.01 -16.78
CA HIS A 186 28.04 23.96 -16.80
C HIS A 186 28.53 22.52 -16.63
N PHE A 187 29.24 22.00 -17.63
CA PHE A 187 29.84 20.66 -17.67
C PHE A 187 31.15 20.52 -16.86
N GLN A 188 31.48 21.45 -15.97
CA GLN A 188 32.74 21.42 -15.19
C GLN A 188 32.46 21.26 -13.66
N TRP A 189 31.81 20.17 -13.28
CA TRP A 189 31.62 19.87 -11.86
C TRP A 189 32.39 18.61 -11.49
N ASP A 190 33.24 18.73 -10.45
CA ASP A 190 33.91 17.60 -9.86
C ASP A 190 32.99 16.83 -8.87
N ARG A 191 33.45 15.67 -8.40
CA ARG A 191 32.69 14.82 -7.48
C ARG A 191 32.33 15.55 -6.16
N ASP A 192 33.20 16.44 -5.68
CA ASP A 192 33.03 17.12 -4.39
C ASP A 192 31.99 18.24 -4.46
N HIS A 193 31.77 18.81 -5.62
CA HIS A 193 30.73 19.81 -5.85
C HIS A 193 29.34 19.17 -5.92
N MET A 194 29.24 17.96 -6.48
CA MET A 194 28.00 17.20 -6.56
C MET A 194 27.54 16.66 -5.21
N ALA A 195 28.45 16.36 -4.29
CA ALA A 195 28.13 15.79 -2.98
C ALA A 195 27.61 16.84 -1.96
N ARG A 196 27.70 18.14 -2.24
CA ARG A 196 27.31 19.23 -1.33
C ARG A 196 25.91 19.82 -1.58
N ARG A 197 25.18 19.27 -2.55
CA ARG A 197 23.78 19.66 -2.83
C ARG A 197 22.84 18.49 -2.66
#